data_b182118d01484a4e1fc1ccba83e0baae
#
_entry.id   b182118d01484a4e1fc1ccba83e0baae
#
_cell.length_a   1.000
_cell.length_b   1.000
_cell.length_c   1.000
_cell.angle_alpha   90.00
_cell.angle_beta   90.00
_cell.angle_gamma   90.00
#
_symmetry.space_group_name_H-M   'P 1'
#
loop_
_entity.id
_entity.type
_entity.pdbx_description
1 polymer ?
#
loop_
_entity_poly.entity_id
_entity_poly.type
_entity_poly.pdbx_seq_one_letter_code
_entity_poly.pdbx_strand_id
1 'polypeptide(L)'
;SSLDEVCEVCKGADAVISAFNPGWNNPNIYDETIKEYLTIIDGVKKAGVNRFLMVGGAGSLFIAPGLRLMDSGEVPENILPGVKALGEFYLNFLMKEKEIDWVFFSPAADMRPGVRTGRYRLGKDDMIVDIVGNSHISVEDYAAAMIDELEHPKHHQERFTIGY
;
A
#
# COMPACT_ATOMS: atom_id res chain seq x y z
N SER A 1 2.76 16.95 -6.95
CA SER A 1 2.30 16.55 -8.29
C SER A 1 1.00 17.26 -8.63
N SER A 2 0.77 17.54 -9.89
CA SER A 2 -0.51 18.01 -10.38
C SER A 2 -1.28 16.87 -11.04
N LEU A 3 -2.61 16.99 -11.05
CA LEU A 3 -3.48 16.02 -11.69
C LEU A 3 -3.15 15.87 -13.19
N ASP A 4 -2.88 16.98 -13.86
CA ASP A 4 -2.56 16.97 -15.29
C ASP A 4 -1.22 16.29 -15.60
N GLU A 5 -0.21 16.48 -14.77
CA GLU A 5 1.08 15.77 -14.89
C GLU A 5 0.90 14.26 -14.70
N VAL A 6 0.16 13.84 -13.67
CA VAL A 6 -0.14 12.44 -13.43
C VAL A 6 -0.90 11.84 -14.61
N CYS A 7 -1.94 12.53 -15.08
CA CYS A 7 -2.71 12.10 -16.24
C CYS A 7 -1.81 11.91 -17.47
N GLU A 8 -0.95 12.87 -17.76
CA GLU A 8 -0.07 12.83 -18.93
C GLU A 8 0.90 11.64 -18.89
N VAL A 9 1.51 11.41 -17.73
CA VAL A 9 2.44 10.28 -17.53
C VAL A 9 1.74 8.93 -17.64
N CYS A 10 0.48 8.83 -17.20
CA CYS A 10 -0.28 7.58 -17.20
C CYS A 10 -0.95 7.26 -18.53
N LYS A 11 -1.05 8.19 -19.46
CA LYS A 11 -1.72 7.95 -20.74
C LYS A 11 -1.15 6.76 -21.49
N GLY A 12 -2.03 5.87 -21.97
CA GLY A 12 -1.67 4.70 -22.74
C GLY A 12 -1.11 3.54 -21.93
N ALA A 13 -1.00 3.67 -20.61
CA ALA A 13 -0.60 2.58 -19.75
C ALA A 13 -1.75 1.57 -19.55
N ASP A 14 -1.42 0.29 -19.41
CA ASP A 14 -2.39 -0.76 -19.08
C ASP A 14 -2.68 -0.80 -17.58
N ALA A 15 -1.72 -0.39 -16.77
CA ALA A 15 -1.82 -0.32 -15.32
C ALA A 15 -0.85 0.73 -14.76
N VAL A 16 -1.14 1.19 -13.55
CA VAL A 16 -0.24 2.08 -12.80
C VAL A 16 0.10 1.43 -11.48
N ILE A 17 1.38 1.37 -11.15
CA ILE A 17 1.88 1.00 -9.83
C ILE A 17 2.42 2.24 -9.15
N SER A 18 1.94 2.55 -7.96
CA SER A 18 2.41 3.70 -7.19
C SER A 18 3.11 3.27 -5.91
N ALA A 19 4.34 3.72 -5.74
CA ALA A 19 5.12 3.60 -4.51
C ALA A 19 5.46 4.98 -3.95
N PHE A 20 4.56 5.93 -4.12
CA PHE A 20 4.77 7.31 -3.68
C PHE A 20 4.88 7.41 -2.16
N ASN A 21 5.84 8.22 -1.70
CA ASN A 21 5.97 8.62 -0.29
C ASN A 21 6.60 10.01 -0.26
N PRO A 22 6.01 10.98 0.46
CA PRO A 22 6.54 12.34 0.50
C PRO A 22 7.81 12.48 1.35
N GLY A 23 8.29 11.39 1.94
CA GLY A 23 9.50 11.33 2.75
C GLY A 23 9.20 11.17 4.24
N TRP A 24 9.83 10.16 4.86
CA TRP A 24 9.62 9.82 6.28
C TRP A 24 10.04 10.93 7.25
N ASN A 25 10.93 11.83 6.82
CA ASN A 25 11.36 12.99 7.61
C ASN A 25 10.56 14.27 7.34
N ASN A 26 9.54 14.17 6.46
CA ASN A 26 8.69 15.30 6.13
C ASN A 26 7.70 15.57 7.27
N PRO A 27 7.73 16.76 7.90
CA PRO A 27 6.84 17.08 9.01
C PRO A 27 5.35 17.13 8.60
N ASN A 28 5.07 17.26 7.30
CA ASN A 28 3.73 17.31 6.74
C ASN A 28 3.34 15.99 6.08
N ILE A 29 4.03 14.89 6.39
CA ILE A 29 3.86 13.58 5.74
C ILE A 29 2.40 13.11 5.76
N TYR A 30 1.65 13.37 6.83
CA TYR A 30 0.26 12.95 6.95
C TYR A 30 -0.63 13.61 5.88
N ASP A 31 -0.63 14.93 5.83
CA ASP A 31 -1.47 15.69 4.90
C ASP A 31 -1.03 15.52 3.44
N GLU A 32 0.28 15.53 3.21
CA GLU A 32 0.82 15.38 1.86
C GLU A 32 0.58 13.98 1.28
N THR A 33 0.65 12.92 2.09
CA THR A 33 0.33 11.56 1.64
C THR A 33 -1.11 11.47 1.15
N ILE A 34 -2.06 11.96 1.93
CA ILE A 34 -3.48 11.90 1.56
C ILE A 34 -3.75 12.74 0.33
N LYS A 35 -3.27 13.99 0.31
CA LYS A 35 -3.46 14.91 -0.81
C LYS A 35 -2.89 14.35 -2.12
N GLU A 36 -1.65 13.87 -2.08
CA GLU A 36 -0.98 13.37 -3.28
C GLU A 36 -1.63 12.09 -3.82
N TYR A 37 -2.04 11.16 -2.96
CA TYR A 37 -2.74 9.96 -3.41
C TYR A 37 -4.12 10.26 -4.00
N LEU A 38 -4.84 11.24 -3.49
CA LEU A 38 -6.08 11.72 -4.12
C LEU A 38 -5.79 12.27 -5.52
N THR A 39 -4.74 13.08 -5.66
CA THR A 39 -4.30 13.62 -6.94
C THR A 39 -3.87 12.52 -7.91
N ILE A 40 -3.11 11.53 -7.44
CA ILE A 40 -2.65 10.40 -8.25
C ILE A 40 -3.85 9.61 -8.79
N ILE A 41 -4.81 9.27 -7.93
CA ILE A 41 -6.00 8.51 -8.35
C ILE A 41 -6.83 9.29 -9.35
N ASP A 42 -7.04 10.58 -9.14
CA ASP A 42 -7.78 11.44 -10.08
C ASP A 42 -7.06 11.54 -11.43
N GLY A 43 -5.73 11.63 -11.41
CA GLY A 43 -4.92 11.64 -12.63
C GLY A 43 -4.98 10.31 -13.38
N VAL A 44 -4.95 9.19 -12.68
CA VAL A 44 -5.09 7.84 -13.24
C VAL A 44 -6.46 7.68 -13.91
N LYS A 45 -7.53 8.12 -13.23
CA LYS A 45 -8.89 8.11 -13.79
C LYS A 45 -8.97 8.97 -15.06
N LYS A 46 -8.44 10.17 -15.01
CA LYS A 46 -8.44 11.11 -16.17
C LYS A 46 -7.68 10.53 -17.35
N ALA A 47 -6.61 9.77 -17.12
CA ALA A 47 -5.85 9.09 -18.16
C ALA A 47 -6.59 7.89 -18.78
N GLY A 48 -7.69 7.45 -18.17
CA GLY A 48 -8.45 6.29 -18.64
C GLY A 48 -7.82 4.96 -18.24
N VAL A 49 -6.90 4.93 -17.27
CA VAL A 49 -6.29 3.69 -16.78
C VAL A 49 -7.17 3.11 -15.68
N ASN A 50 -7.59 1.85 -15.85
CA ASN A 50 -8.48 1.20 -14.89
C ASN A 50 -7.75 0.47 -13.77
N ARG A 51 -6.57 -0.11 -14.03
CA ARG A 51 -5.84 -0.93 -13.06
C ARG A 51 -4.82 -0.08 -12.29
N PHE A 52 -4.99 -0.02 -10.96
CA PHE A 52 -4.12 0.75 -10.07
C PHE A 52 -3.66 -0.11 -8.89
N LEU A 53 -2.35 -0.35 -8.78
CA LEU A 53 -1.74 -1.09 -7.69
C LEU A 53 -0.94 -0.13 -6.81
N MET A 54 -1.25 -0.09 -5.53
CA MET A 54 -0.62 0.81 -4.58
C MET A 54 0.24 0.05 -3.59
N VAL A 55 1.48 0.49 -3.43
CA VAL A 55 2.31 0.09 -2.30
C VAL A 55 1.68 0.69 -1.05
N GLY A 56 1.07 -0.15 -0.24
CA GLY A 56 0.37 0.25 0.96
C GLY A 56 1.27 0.29 2.19
N GLY A 57 0.64 0.35 3.35
CA GLY A 57 1.30 0.27 4.65
C GLY A 57 0.74 -0.86 5.49
N ALA A 58 1.47 -1.24 6.53
CA ALA A 58 1.06 -2.27 7.49
C ALA A 58 0.15 -1.72 8.61
N GLY A 59 0.03 -0.39 8.74
CA GLY A 59 -0.65 0.25 9.85
C GLY A 59 -2.12 -0.11 10.02
N SER A 60 -2.82 -0.36 8.93
CA SER A 60 -4.24 -0.73 8.95
C SER A 60 -4.50 -2.23 9.06
N LEU A 61 -3.45 -3.07 9.08
CA LEU A 61 -3.58 -4.50 9.35
C LEU A 61 -4.00 -4.74 10.81
N PHE A 62 -4.82 -5.76 11.02
CA PHE A 62 -5.16 -6.20 12.37
C PHE A 62 -4.03 -7.04 12.98
N ILE A 63 -3.65 -6.70 14.22
CA ILE A 63 -2.70 -7.47 15.03
C ILE A 63 -3.41 -8.28 16.11
N ALA A 64 -4.67 -7.97 16.38
CA ALA A 64 -5.57 -8.67 17.27
C ALA A 64 -7.02 -8.35 16.85
N PRO A 65 -8.04 -9.08 17.34
CA PRO A 65 -9.43 -8.76 17.02
C PRO A 65 -9.77 -7.31 17.33
N GLY A 66 -10.17 -6.56 16.29
CA GLY A 66 -10.54 -5.15 16.41
C GLY A 66 -9.41 -4.16 16.66
N LEU A 67 -8.15 -4.60 16.67
CA LEU A 67 -6.99 -3.75 16.94
C LEU A 67 -6.06 -3.69 15.72
N ARG A 68 -5.94 -2.52 15.12
CA ARG A 68 -4.99 -2.28 14.03
C ARG A 68 -3.62 -1.88 14.58
N LEU A 69 -2.57 -2.20 13.83
CA LEU A 69 -1.20 -1.84 14.22
C LEU A 69 -1.05 -0.35 14.53
N MET A 70 -1.62 0.53 13.71
CA MET A 70 -1.51 1.98 13.89
C MET A 70 -2.18 2.51 15.17
N ASP A 71 -3.09 1.74 15.78
CA ASP A 71 -3.82 2.11 17.00
C ASP A 71 -3.28 1.40 18.24
N SER A 72 -2.28 0.53 18.07
CA SER A 72 -1.75 -0.33 19.15
C SER A 72 -0.79 0.37 20.12
N GLY A 73 -0.21 1.49 19.69
CA GLY A 73 0.89 2.14 20.42
C GLY A 73 2.27 1.53 20.15
N GLU A 74 2.37 0.52 19.30
CA GLU A 74 3.64 -0.17 18.99
C GLU A 74 4.44 0.51 17.87
N VAL A 75 3.81 1.41 17.10
CA VAL A 75 4.48 2.13 16.01
C VAL A 75 5.30 3.28 16.59
N PRO A 76 6.60 3.40 16.23
CA PRO A 76 7.42 4.53 16.68
C PRO A 76 6.80 5.89 16.31
N GLU A 77 6.85 6.83 17.25
CA GLU A 77 6.22 8.16 17.10
C GLU A 77 6.71 8.92 15.88
N ASN A 78 7.99 8.76 15.52
CA ASN A 78 8.59 9.46 14.39
C ASN A 78 8.06 9.03 13.04
N ILE A 79 7.49 7.82 12.90
CA ILE A 79 6.89 7.33 11.66
C ILE A 79 5.37 7.18 11.73
N LEU A 80 4.78 7.29 12.90
CA LEU A 80 3.35 7.12 13.12
C LEU A 80 2.48 8.00 12.23
N PRO A 81 2.77 9.30 12.00
CA PRO A 81 1.97 10.12 11.10
C PRO A 81 1.87 9.57 9.67
N GLY A 82 2.98 9.09 9.12
CA GLY A 82 2.99 8.47 7.78
C GLY A 82 2.27 7.13 7.75
N VAL A 83 2.42 6.33 8.79
CA VAL A 83 1.71 5.05 8.93
C VAL A 83 0.20 5.27 9.02
N LYS A 84 -0.23 6.24 9.81
CA LYS A 84 -1.66 6.61 9.93
C LYS A 84 -2.20 7.16 8.62
N ALA A 85 -1.45 8.01 7.91
CA ALA A 85 -1.87 8.58 6.64
C ALA A 85 -2.23 7.50 5.62
N LEU A 86 -1.37 6.50 5.44
CA LEU A 86 -1.64 5.39 4.53
C LEU A 86 -2.82 4.54 4.99
N GLY A 87 -2.91 4.22 6.28
CA GLY A 87 -4.02 3.46 6.83
C GLY A 87 -5.35 4.16 6.69
N GLU A 88 -5.42 5.44 7.02
CA GLU A 88 -6.64 6.24 6.91
C GLU A 88 -7.01 6.52 5.45
N PHE A 89 -6.02 6.72 4.57
CA PHE A 89 -6.28 6.81 3.13
C PHE A 89 -6.98 5.55 2.61
N TYR A 90 -6.49 4.37 2.96
CA TYR A 90 -7.14 3.12 2.61
C TYR A 90 -8.57 3.05 3.15
N LEU A 91 -8.77 3.29 4.44
CA LEU A 91 -10.06 3.13 5.09
C LEU A 91 -11.10 4.17 4.67
N ASN A 92 -10.68 5.43 4.51
CA ASN A 92 -11.60 6.55 4.33
C ASN A 92 -11.83 6.93 2.87
N PHE A 93 -10.89 6.62 1.97
CA PHE A 93 -10.97 7.00 0.56
C PHE A 93 -10.98 5.78 -0.36
N LEU A 94 -9.97 4.93 -0.27
CA LEU A 94 -9.81 3.84 -1.23
C LEU A 94 -10.93 2.81 -1.15
N MET A 95 -11.38 2.44 0.03
CA MET A 95 -12.49 1.51 0.21
C MET A 95 -13.81 2.02 -0.38
N LYS A 96 -13.93 3.33 -0.58
CA LYS A 96 -15.10 3.97 -1.19
C LYS A 96 -14.94 4.18 -2.70
N GLU A 97 -13.74 3.96 -3.24
CA GLU A 97 -13.44 4.13 -4.65
C GLU A 97 -14.08 3.00 -5.46
N LYS A 98 -14.89 3.35 -6.46
CA LYS A 98 -15.65 2.39 -7.28
C LYS A 98 -15.39 2.51 -8.78
N GLU A 99 -14.68 3.55 -9.22
CA GLU A 99 -14.49 3.85 -10.63
C GLU A 99 -13.28 3.16 -11.25
N ILE A 100 -12.30 2.76 -10.44
CA ILE A 100 -11.11 2.03 -10.90
C ILE A 100 -10.92 0.73 -10.15
N ASP A 101 -10.20 -0.20 -10.74
CA ASP A 101 -9.84 -1.48 -10.14
C ASP A 101 -8.52 -1.32 -9.38
N TRP A 102 -8.64 -0.87 -8.13
CA TRP A 102 -7.50 -0.62 -7.25
C TRP A 102 -7.16 -1.84 -6.41
N VAL A 103 -5.89 -1.91 -6.03
CA VAL A 103 -5.37 -2.87 -5.04
C VAL A 103 -4.47 -2.12 -4.08
N PHE A 104 -4.68 -2.33 -2.78
CA PHE A 104 -3.84 -1.82 -1.71
C PHE A 104 -3.00 -2.97 -1.14
N PHE A 105 -1.72 -3.04 -1.52
CA PHE A 105 -0.84 -4.11 -1.08
C PHE A 105 -0.08 -3.71 0.17
N SER A 106 -0.53 -4.18 1.33
CA SER A 106 0.13 -3.95 2.61
C SER A 106 1.37 -4.81 2.74
N PRO A 107 2.55 -4.22 3.01
CA PRO A 107 3.72 -5.02 3.35
C PRO A 107 3.58 -5.63 4.75
N ALA A 108 4.52 -6.51 5.11
CA ALA A 108 4.75 -6.86 6.51
C ALA A 108 5.19 -5.62 7.30
N ALA A 109 5.13 -5.69 8.62
CA ALA A 109 5.53 -4.56 9.48
C ALA A 109 6.99 -4.16 9.29
N ASP A 110 7.87 -5.13 9.04
CA ASP A 110 9.27 -4.93 8.71
C ASP A 110 9.53 -5.39 7.27
N MET A 111 9.84 -4.43 6.39
CA MET A 111 10.20 -4.70 5.00
C MET A 111 11.59 -4.12 4.73
N ARG A 112 12.55 -4.97 4.42
CA ARG A 112 13.95 -4.61 4.20
C ARG A 112 14.51 -5.26 2.94
N PRO A 113 15.54 -4.69 2.33
CA PRO A 113 16.34 -5.40 1.31
C PRO A 113 16.84 -6.73 1.87
N GLY A 114 16.76 -7.76 1.08
CA GLY A 114 17.14 -9.12 1.46
C GLY A 114 17.31 -10.02 0.26
N VAL A 115 16.65 -11.16 0.27
CA VAL A 115 16.74 -12.16 -0.79
C VAL A 115 15.36 -12.42 -1.39
N ARG A 116 15.30 -12.61 -2.70
CA ARG A 116 14.12 -13.13 -3.38
C ARG A 116 14.03 -14.65 -3.12
N THR A 117 13.21 -15.02 -2.14
CA THR A 117 13.08 -16.44 -1.77
C THR A 117 12.04 -17.17 -2.62
N GLY A 118 11.03 -16.46 -3.10
CA GLY A 118 9.85 -17.03 -3.75
C GLY A 118 8.95 -17.82 -2.80
N ARG A 119 9.19 -17.74 -1.50
CA ARG A 119 8.46 -18.49 -0.46
C ARG A 119 7.91 -17.54 0.59
N TYR A 120 6.64 -17.21 0.48
CA TYR A 120 5.95 -16.31 1.39
C TYR A 120 4.47 -16.69 1.44
N ARG A 121 3.78 -16.13 2.42
CA ARG A 121 2.33 -16.28 2.56
C ARG A 121 1.64 -14.99 2.17
N LEU A 122 0.49 -15.12 1.52
CA LEU A 122 -0.41 -13.99 1.24
C LEU A 122 -1.61 -14.07 2.19
N GLY A 123 -2.10 -12.92 2.58
CA GLY A 123 -3.28 -12.78 3.43
C GLY A 123 -4.11 -11.56 3.05
N LYS A 124 -5.09 -11.24 3.85
CA LYS A 124 -6.01 -10.12 3.59
C LYS A 124 -5.83 -8.98 4.60
N ASP A 125 -6.55 -9.00 5.69
CA ASP A 125 -6.62 -7.88 6.64
C ASP A 125 -5.82 -8.12 7.92
N ASP A 126 -5.44 -9.37 8.19
CA ASP A 126 -4.66 -9.72 9.36
C ASP A 126 -3.17 -9.72 9.05
N MET A 127 -2.38 -9.17 9.96
CA MET A 127 -0.93 -9.21 9.86
C MET A 127 -0.43 -10.64 9.88
N ILE A 128 0.44 -10.98 8.93
CA ILE A 128 1.11 -12.28 8.88
C ILE A 128 2.35 -12.22 9.77
N VAL A 129 2.48 -13.18 10.67
CA VAL A 129 3.64 -13.31 11.55
C VAL A 129 4.24 -14.70 11.42
N ASP A 130 5.54 -14.80 11.68
CA ASP A 130 6.25 -16.07 11.73
C ASP A 130 6.00 -16.80 13.07
N ILE A 131 6.64 -17.96 13.23
CA ILE A 131 6.46 -18.81 14.42
C ILE A 131 6.87 -18.12 15.73
N VAL A 132 7.72 -17.10 15.68
CA VAL A 132 8.15 -16.32 16.85
C VAL A 132 7.43 -14.98 16.98
N GLY A 133 6.46 -14.71 16.11
CA GLY A 133 5.61 -13.54 16.20
C GLY A 133 6.12 -12.30 15.43
N ASN A 134 7.13 -12.43 14.58
CA ASN A 134 7.66 -11.32 13.80
C ASN A 134 6.94 -11.21 12.44
N SER A 135 6.59 -9.99 12.07
CA SER A 135 6.04 -9.67 10.76
C SER A 135 7.14 -9.08 9.88
N HIS A 136 7.60 -9.84 8.90
CA HIS A 136 8.69 -9.41 8.03
C HIS A 136 8.57 -9.96 6.61
N ILE A 137 9.16 -9.24 5.67
CA ILE A 137 9.26 -9.60 4.23
C ILE A 137 10.48 -8.92 3.62
N SER A 138 11.13 -9.56 2.66
CA SER A 138 12.13 -8.89 1.85
C SER A 138 11.49 -7.96 0.82
N VAL A 139 12.16 -6.87 0.48
CA VAL A 139 11.73 -5.98 -0.61
C VAL A 139 11.61 -6.77 -1.91
N GLU A 140 12.50 -7.72 -2.13
CA GLU A 140 12.55 -8.55 -3.33
C GLU A 140 11.35 -9.47 -3.46
N ASP A 141 10.91 -10.12 -2.38
CA ASP A 141 9.70 -10.94 -2.39
C ASP A 141 8.43 -10.08 -2.49
N TYR A 142 8.40 -8.93 -1.82
CA TYR A 142 7.30 -7.98 -1.95
C TYR A 142 7.13 -7.49 -3.39
N ALA A 143 8.23 -7.09 -4.03
CA ALA A 143 8.21 -6.65 -5.42
C ALA A 143 7.79 -7.77 -6.37
N ALA A 144 8.29 -8.99 -6.17
CA ALA A 144 7.89 -10.15 -6.96
C ALA A 144 6.39 -10.44 -6.85
N ALA A 145 5.83 -10.35 -5.63
CA ALA A 145 4.40 -10.52 -5.41
C ALA A 145 3.56 -9.41 -6.05
N MET A 146 4.05 -8.16 -6.05
CA MET A 146 3.39 -7.04 -6.74
C MET A 146 3.32 -7.28 -8.24
N ILE A 147 4.41 -7.72 -8.86
CA ILE A 147 4.45 -8.02 -10.29
C ILE A 147 3.58 -9.23 -10.61
N ASP A 148 3.56 -10.27 -9.76
CA ASP A 148 2.67 -11.41 -9.94
C ASP A 148 1.19 -10.99 -9.92
N GLU A 149 0.80 -10.08 -9.02
CA GLU A 149 -0.55 -9.52 -8.99
C GLU A 149 -0.89 -8.71 -10.24
N LEU A 150 0.09 -7.96 -10.77
CA LEU A 150 -0.06 -7.25 -12.04
C LEU A 150 -0.29 -8.19 -13.22
N GLU A 151 0.53 -9.24 -13.33
CA GLU A 151 0.50 -10.19 -14.45
C GLU A 151 -0.65 -11.19 -14.34
N HIS A 152 -1.01 -11.58 -13.12
CA HIS A 152 -2.04 -12.57 -12.80
C HIS A 152 -3.00 -12.01 -11.75
N PRO A 153 -3.89 -11.07 -12.11
CA PRO A 153 -4.77 -10.39 -11.16
C PRO A 153 -5.67 -11.35 -10.38
N LYS A 154 -5.58 -11.28 -9.05
CA LYS A 154 -6.41 -12.07 -8.12
C LYS A 154 -7.22 -11.20 -7.17
N HIS A 155 -6.82 -9.94 -7.01
CA HIS A 155 -7.44 -8.99 -6.08
C HIS A 155 -8.02 -7.81 -6.86
N HIS A 156 -9.23 -7.37 -6.49
CA HIS A 156 -9.96 -6.31 -7.18
C HIS A 156 -10.70 -5.46 -6.16
N GLN A 157 -10.38 -4.16 -6.11
CA GLN A 157 -10.94 -3.21 -5.15
C GLN A 157 -10.84 -3.72 -3.71
N GLU A 158 -9.69 -4.23 -3.35
CA GLU A 158 -9.42 -4.79 -2.04
C GLU A 158 -7.96 -4.63 -1.61
N ARG A 159 -7.71 -4.85 -0.33
CA ARG A 159 -6.38 -4.99 0.25
C ARG A 159 -5.97 -6.45 0.27
N PHE A 160 -4.66 -6.69 0.11
CA PHE A 160 -4.03 -7.94 0.51
C PHE A 160 -2.68 -7.65 1.15
N THR A 161 -2.09 -8.63 1.79
CA THR A 161 -0.81 -8.52 2.50
C THR A 161 0.07 -9.74 2.30
N ILE A 162 1.29 -9.66 2.79
CA ILE A 162 2.35 -10.64 2.60
C ILE A 162 3.19 -10.74 3.87
N GLY A 163 3.77 -11.91 4.11
CA GLY A 163 4.72 -12.14 5.19
C GLY A 163 5.32 -13.54 5.13
N TYR A 164 6.38 -13.72 5.86
CA TYR A 164 7.01 -15.02 6.05
C TYR A 164 6.33 -15.85 7.13
#